data_f8c33baab85fe0aaf95e1b694fd160eb
#
_entry.id   f8c33baab85fe0aaf95e1b694fd160eb
#
_cell.length_a   1.000
_cell.length_b   1.000
_cell.length_c   1.000
_cell.angle_alpha   90.00
_cell.angle_beta   90.00
_cell.angle_gamma   90.00
#
_symmetry.space_group_name_H-M   'P 1'
#
loop_
_entity.id
_entity.type
_entity.pdbx_description
1 polymer ?
#
loop_
_entity_poly.entity_id
_entity_poly.type
_entity_poly.pdbx_seq_one_letter_code
_entity_poly.pdbx_strand_id
1 'polypeptide(L)'
;MHDTTALSRPTAKDYTPADNPRFTKLHRRFPTVVDLRKHAPRHAPRFAFEYLDGGAGSDGGIARNWNALDAIELVPRYGVTTVLPSVGIDVFGKHYAAPLGVAPMGGPSIVWPGADRYLAAACQRINVPYALGLVGGMTVEDAAKVAPDVLWFQLYRCWRDEHAIGFDLVRRAQAVGVHVLVLTVDVPVRTTRTREVKAGITSPFRPDLRMIASILASPGYLSALWKHGQPRLGNLQPYTKDSADANEVAAFVRREMGGAFTWDEIARYRERWQRPLVIKGILHPADAEKCVALGADLAFAGKAFLWGLAALGAEGPGHVLDIMIDEMRSAFGQIGAQQPADARSVLVRHPGALQF
;
A
#
# COMPACT_ATOMS: atom_id res chain seq x y z
N MET A 1 -9.48 -3.90 49.33
CA MET A 1 -8.64 -2.75 48.96
C MET A 1 -7.73 -3.23 47.82
N HIS A 2 -8.14 -3.04 46.58
CA HIS A 2 -7.32 -3.30 45.42
C HIS A 2 -6.73 -1.97 44.94
N ASP A 3 -5.42 -1.95 44.94
CA ASP A 3 -4.63 -0.80 44.50
C ASP A 3 -4.75 -0.65 42.97
N THR A 4 -5.46 0.41 42.53
CA THR A 4 -5.73 0.73 41.12
C THR A 4 -4.89 1.92 40.69
N THR A 5 -3.61 1.94 40.98
CA THR A 5 -2.68 2.94 40.45
C THR A 5 -1.70 2.34 39.45
N ALA A 6 -2.21 1.71 38.40
CA ALA A 6 -1.46 1.59 37.17
C ALA A 6 -1.54 2.93 36.42
N LEU A 7 -0.55 3.80 36.65
CA LEU A 7 -0.36 5.02 35.88
C LEU A 7 -0.28 4.64 34.38
N SER A 8 -1.38 4.90 33.66
CA SER A 8 -1.41 4.85 32.23
C SER A 8 -0.31 5.78 31.69
N ARG A 9 0.67 5.22 30.97
CA ARG A 9 1.54 6.02 30.10
C ARG A 9 0.62 6.91 29.25
N PRO A 10 0.97 8.19 29.01
CA PRO A 10 0.19 9.02 28.10
C PRO A 10 0.18 8.28 26.75
N THR A 11 -0.98 7.78 26.36
CA THR A 11 -1.24 7.20 25.06
C THR A 11 -0.89 8.27 24.03
N ALA A 12 -0.07 7.93 23.03
CA ALA A 12 0.09 8.77 21.86
C ALA A 12 -1.33 9.14 21.41
N LYS A 13 -1.60 10.43 21.30
CA LYS A 13 -2.95 10.93 21.02
C LYS A 13 -3.46 10.25 19.75
N ASP A 14 -4.53 9.46 19.88
CA ASP A 14 -5.12 8.76 18.75
C ASP A 14 -5.46 9.77 17.65
N TYR A 15 -5.04 9.48 16.42
CA TYR A 15 -5.35 10.34 15.29
C TYR A 15 -6.86 10.36 15.05
N THR A 16 -7.40 11.57 14.92
CA THR A 16 -8.81 11.79 14.56
C THR A 16 -8.86 12.61 13.27
N PRO A 17 -9.60 12.19 12.24
CA PRO A 17 -9.72 12.93 10.98
C PRO A 17 -10.15 14.38 11.17
N ALA A 18 -10.97 14.67 12.18
CA ALA A 18 -11.35 16.03 12.56
C ALA A 18 -10.15 16.94 12.96
N ASP A 19 -9.02 16.35 13.34
CA ASP A 19 -7.77 17.09 13.62
C ASP A 19 -7.11 17.64 12.35
N ASN A 20 -7.54 17.17 11.16
CA ASN A 20 -7.10 17.69 9.86
C ASN A 20 -8.01 18.87 9.43
N PRO A 21 -7.52 20.12 9.41
CA PRO A 21 -8.35 21.28 9.07
C PRO A 21 -8.95 21.23 7.65
N ARG A 22 -8.36 20.44 6.77
CA ARG A 22 -8.81 20.27 5.39
C ARG A 22 -9.82 19.13 5.22
N PHE A 23 -9.93 18.23 6.21
CA PHE A 23 -10.80 17.06 6.12
C PHE A 23 -12.24 17.44 5.79
N THR A 24 -12.84 18.32 6.57
CA THR A 24 -14.25 18.74 6.37
C THR A 24 -14.52 19.28 4.96
N LYS A 25 -13.59 20.08 4.41
CA LYS A 25 -13.73 20.62 3.05
C LYS A 25 -13.63 19.55 1.98
N LEU A 26 -12.64 18.67 2.09
CA LEU A 26 -12.42 17.58 1.13
C LEU A 26 -13.49 16.52 1.27
N HIS A 27 -13.87 16.16 2.48
CA HIS A 27 -14.91 15.17 2.76
C HIS A 27 -16.30 15.59 2.22
N ARG A 28 -16.66 16.89 2.29
CA ARG A 28 -17.88 17.39 1.64
C ARG A 28 -17.90 17.15 0.13
N ARG A 29 -16.73 17.22 -0.52
CA ARG A 29 -16.60 17.08 -1.97
C ARG A 29 -16.37 15.62 -2.39
N PHE A 30 -15.66 14.87 -1.59
CA PHE A 30 -15.25 13.48 -1.83
C PHE A 30 -15.42 12.68 -0.55
N PRO A 31 -16.66 12.35 -0.16
CA PRO A 31 -16.94 11.64 1.10
C PRO A 31 -16.44 10.19 1.09
N THR A 32 -16.28 9.59 -0.09
CA THR A 32 -15.85 8.19 -0.21
C THR A 32 -14.68 8.03 -1.18
N VAL A 33 -13.96 6.91 -1.06
CA VAL A 33 -12.91 6.51 -2.03
C VAL A 33 -13.49 6.31 -3.43
N VAL A 34 -14.76 5.91 -3.54
CA VAL A 34 -15.46 5.75 -4.83
C VAL A 34 -15.63 7.10 -5.55
N ASP A 35 -15.85 8.18 -4.81
CA ASP A 35 -15.93 9.53 -5.40
C ASP A 35 -14.58 9.98 -5.95
N LEU A 36 -13.49 9.67 -5.25
CA LEU A 36 -12.13 9.90 -5.75
C LEU A 36 -11.85 9.10 -7.01
N ARG A 37 -12.24 7.81 -7.06
CA ARG A 37 -12.12 6.98 -8.26
C ARG A 37 -12.86 7.56 -9.46
N LYS A 38 -14.08 8.04 -9.26
CA LYS A 38 -14.90 8.69 -10.31
C LYS A 38 -14.30 10.03 -10.79
N HIS A 39 -13.58 10.72 -9.91
CA HIS A 39 -12.97 12.01 -10.20
C HIS A 39 -11.60 11.91 -10.86
N ALA A 40 -10.83 10.89 -10.54
CA ALA A 40 -9.46 10.67 -11.00
C ALA A 40 -9.26 10.79 -12.53
N PRO A 41 -10.16 10.26 -13.42
CA PRO A 41 -9.99 10.37 -14.87
C PRO A 41 -9.97 11.79 -15.43
N ARG A 42 -10.44 12.77 -14.63
CA ARG A 42 -10.47 14.20 -15.04
C ARG A 42 -9.14 14.90 -14.76
N HIS A 43 -8.27 14.31 -13.95
CA HIS A 43 -7.03 14.94 -13.48
C HIS A 43 -5.77 14.16 -13.83
N ALA A 44 -5.88 12.83 -13.96
CA ALA A 44 -4.79 11.99 -14.39
C ALA A 44 -4.86 11.74 -15.90
N PRO A 45 -3.70 11.64 -16.60
CA PRO A 45 -3.67 11.19 -17.99
C PRO A 45 -4.34 9.82 -18.16
N ARG A 46 -4.95 9.59 -19.31
CA ARG A 46 -5.69 8.34 -19.58
C ARG A 46 -4.85 7.08 -19.30
N PHE A 47 -3.62 7.04 -19.78
CA PHE A 47 -2.75 5.87 -19.57
C PHE A 47 -2.48 5.62 -18.09
N ALA A 48 -2.28 6.67 -17.29
CA ALA A 48 -2.04 6.58 -15.86
C ALA A 48 -3.28 6.03 -15.12
N PHE A 49 -4.48 6.47 -15.51
CA PHE A 49 -5.72 5.95 -14.95
C PHE A 49 -5.98 4.49 -15.37
N GLU A 50 -5.74 4.11 -16.62
CA GLU A 50 -5.89 2.72 -17.08
C GLU A 50 -4.90 1.77 -16.38
N TYR A 51 -3.68 2.23 -16.11
CA TYR A 51 -2.70 1.51 -15.31
C TYR A 51 -3.19 1.25 -13.88
N LEU A 52 -3.72 2.28 -13.24
CA LEU A 52 -4.23 2.23 -11.88
C LEU A 52 -5.48 1.37 -11.76
N ASP A 53 -6.49 1.65 -12.58
CA ASP A 53 -7.84 1.12 -12.43
C ASP A 53 -7.98 -0.30 -13.03
N GLY A 54 -7.13 -0.65 -14.01
CA GLY A 54 -7.15 -1.95 -14.67
C GLY A 54 -6.72 -3.12 -13.77
N GLY A 55 -7.12 -4.32 -14.18
CA GLY A 55 -6.75 -5.59 -13.58
C GLY A 55 -6.11 -6.55 -14.59
N ALA A 56 -5.90 -7.79 -14.20
CA ALA A 56 -5.44 -8.84 -15.07
C ALA A 56 -6.55 -9.33 -16.01
N GLY A 57 -6.18 -9.70 -17.24
CA GLY A 57 -7.11 -10.22 -18.24
C GLY A 57 -8.23 -9.23 -18.57
N SER A 58 -9.48 -9.65 -18.43
CA SER A 58 -10.69 -8.87 -18.72
C SER A 58 -11.30 -8.13 -17.54
N ASP A 59 -10.51 -7.85 -16.49
CA ASP A 59 -10.94 -7.19 -15.24
C ASP A 59 -11.94 -7.98 -14.36
N GLY A 60 -12.31 -9.21 -14.75
CA GLY A 60 -13.28 -10.02 -14.00
C GLY A 60 -12.88 -10.30 -12.54
N GLY A 61 -11.56 -10.36 -12.25
CA GLY A 61 -11.04 -10.49 -10.90
C GLY A 61 -11.31 -9.27 -10.02
N ILE A 62 -11.39 -8.06 -10.61
CA ILE A 62 -11.68 -6.83 -9.87
C ILE A 62 -13.11 -6.91 -9.31
N ALA A 63 -14.10 -7.18 -10.18
CA ALA A 63 -15.49 -7.29 -9.76
C ALA A 63 -15.69 -8.39 -8.70
N ARG A 64 -15.03 -9.55 -8.89
CA ARG A 64 -15.09 -10.64 -7.92
C ARG A 64 -14.54 -10.23 -6.55
N ASN A 65 -13.42 -9.51 -6.50
CA ASN A 65 -12.84 -9.04 -5.25
C ASN A 65 -13.77 -8.04 -4.53
N TRP A 66 -14.38 -7.11 -5.28
CA TRP A 66 -15.36 -6.19 -4.72
C TRP A 66 -16.56 -6.93 -4.13
N ASN A 67 -17.17 -7.82 -4.92
CA ASN A 67 -18.33 -8.60 -4.48
C ASN A 67 -18.00 -9.48 -3.25
N ALA A 68 -16.80 -10.02 -3.17
CA ALA A 68 -16.37 -10.80 -2.01
C ALA A 68 -16.28 -9.96 -0.73
N LEU A 69 -15.78 -8.73 -0.82
CA LEU A 69 -15.75 -7.80 0.32
C LEU A 69 -17.14 -7.31 0.68
N ASP A 70 -17.96 -6.94 -0.32
CA ASP A 70 -19.33 -6.48 -0.11
C ASP A 70 -20.26 -7.55 0.49
N ALA A 71 -19.90 -8.83 0.33
CA ALA A 71 -20.64 -9.95 0.92
C ALA A 71 -20.31 -10.20 2.41
N ILE A 72 -19.34 -9.48 2.97
CA ILE A 72 -19.03 -9.59 4.39
C ILE A 72 -20.01 -8.75 5.19
N GLU A 73 -20.78 -9.39 6.06
CA GLU A 73 -21.72 -8.75 6.98
C GLU A 73 -21.20 -8.82 8.41
N LEU A 74 -21.21 -7.68 9.09
CA LEU A 74 -20.87 -7.57 10.51
C LEU A 74 -22.14 -7.54 11.32
N VAL A 75 -22.23 -8.33 12.40
CA VAL A 75 -23.39 -8.33 13.29
C VAL A 75 -23.22 -7.20 14.33
N PRO A 76 -24.07 -6.16 14.30
CA PRO A 76 -23.96 -5.06 15.25
C PRO A 76 -24.30 -5.50 16.68
N ARG A 77 -23.66 -4.86 17.66
CA ARG A 77 -23.94 -5.08 19.08
C ARG A 77 -24.21 -3.74 19.76
N TYR A 78 -25.44 -3.53 20.17
CA TYR A 78 -25.89 -2.29 20.78
C TYR A 78 -25.89 -2.35 22.32
N GLY A 79 -25.90 -1.18 22.97
CA GLY A 79 -25.95 -1.05 24.44
C GLY A 79 -24.61 -1.33 25.14
N VAL A 80 -23.49 -1.39 24.38
CA VAL A 80 -22.15 -1.67 24.91
C VAL A 80 -21.36 -0.42 25.20
N THR A 81 -21.42 0.58 24.31
CA THR A 81 -20.68 1.84 24.46
C THR A 81 -21.45 3.01 23.87
N THR A 82 -21.17 4.21 24.37
CA THR A 82 -21.70 5.49 23.87
C THR A 82 -20.59 6.37 23.27
N VAL A 83 -19.36 5.91 23.28
CA VAL A 83 -18.18 6.69 22.86
C VAL A 83 -17.62 6.12 21.57
N LEU A 84 -17.19 6.99 20.64
CA LEU A 84 -16.46 6.56 19.45
C LEU A 84 -15.16 5.87 19.87
N PRO A 85 -14.92 4.63 19.39
CA PRO A 85 -13.78 3.84 19.83
C PRO A 85 -12.45 4.39 19.32
N SER A 86 -11.37 4.06 20.03
CA SER A 86 -10.01 4.14 19.50
C SER A 86 -9.81 3.07 18.44
N VAL A 87 -9.10 3.39 17.36
CA VAL A 87 -8.67 2.45 16.34
C VAL A 87 -7.15 2.24 16.31
N GLY A 88 -6.42 2.83 17.29
CA GLY A 88 -4.97 2.62 17.42
C GLY A 88 -4.62 1.16 17.72
N ILE A 89 -3.49 0.70 17.23
CA ILE A 89 -3.02 -0.69 17.37
C ILE A 89 -1.51 -0.78 17.56
N ASP A 90 -1.07 -1.74 18.37
CA ASP A 90 0.34 -2.07 18.55
C ASP A 90 0.70 -3.31 17.71
N VAL A 91 1.64 -3.14 16.77
CA VAL A 91 2.13 -4.22 15.91
C VAL A 91 3.64 -4.20 15.82
N PHE A 92 4.26 -5.35 16.01
CA PHE A 92 5.72 -5.51 15.98
C PHE A 92 6.48 -4.54 16.90
N GLY A 93 5.90 -4.22 18.06
CA GLY A 93 6.50 -3.32 19.05
C GLY A 93 6.40 -1.83 18.71
N LYS A 94 5.61 -1.45 17.71
CA LYS A 94 5.27 -0.06 17.38
C LYS A 94 3.78 0.19 17.48
N HIS A 95 3.43 1.38 17.94
CA HIS A 95 2.06 1.88 17.95
C HIS A 95 1.74 2.57 16.61
N TYR A 96 0.59 2.23 16.02
CA TYR A 96 0.03 2.88 14.83
C TYR A 96 -1.36 3.44 15.12
N ALA A 97 -1.70 4.54 14.46
CA ALA A 97 -2.96 5.25 14.67
C ALA A 97 -4.21 4.48 14.20
N ALA A 98 -4.04 3.48 13.34
CA ALA A 98 -5.10 2.61 12.87
C ALA A 98 -4.54 1.27 12.36
N PRO A 99 -5.33 0.17 12.34
CA PRO A 99 -4.94 -1.11 11.76
C PRO A 99 -4.98 -1.08 10.23
N LEU A 100 -4.44 -0.04 9.64
CA LEU A 100 -4.45 0.27 8.20
C LEU A 100 -3.06 0.73 7.76
N GLY A 101 -2.63 0.29 6.58
CA GLY A 101 -1.37 0.75 5.97
C GLY A 101 -1.48 0.91 4.46
N VAL A 102 -0.49 1.59 3.88
CA VAL A 102 -0.33 1.72 2.43
C VAL A 102 0.46 0.54 1.91
N ALA A 103 -0.18 -0.27 1.05
CA ALA A 103 0.40 -1.46 0.44
C ALA A 103 1.59 -1.11 -0.45
N PRO A 104 2.58 -2.03 -0.58
CA PRO A 104 3.64 -1.87 -1.55
C PRO A 104 3.08 -1.96 -2.97
N MET A 105 3.36 -0.94 -3.78
CA MET A 105 2.83 -0.81 -5.13
C MET A 105 3.95 -0.74 -6.16
N GLY A 106 3.72 -1.39 -7.31
CA GLY A 106 4.63 -1.28 -8.46
C GLY A 106 4.34 -0.03 -9.27
N GLY A 107 5.36 0.80 -9.50
CA GLY A 107 5.28 1.97 -10.37
C GLY A 107 4.21 3.02 -10.02
N PRO A 108 3.97 3.38 -8.75
CA PRO A 108 2.95 4.37 -8.39
C PRO A 108 3.25 5.74 -9.02
N SER A 109 4.51 6.03 -9.32
CA SER A 109 4.94 7.24 -10.02
C SER A 109 4.46 7.32 -11.48
N ILE A 110 4.02 6.21 -12.08
CA ILE A 110 3.33 6.22 -13.39
C ILE A 110 1.95 6.87 -13.24
N VAL A 111 1.27 6.62 -12.13
CA VAL A 111 -0.05 7.19 -11.83
C VAL A 111 0.07 8.68 -11.50
N TRP A 112 1.06 9.03 -10.67
CA TRP A 112 1.34 10.41 -10.30
C TRP A 112 2.83 10.60 -9.98
N PRO A 113 3.57 11.43 -10.73
CA PRO A 113 4.98 11.68 -10.46
C PRO A 113 5.22 12.10 -9.01
N GLY A 114 6.20 11.47 -8.35
CA GLY A 114 6.46 11.69 -6.93
C GLY A 114 5.50 10.99 -5.95
N ALA A 115 4.67 10.05 -6.44
CA ALA A 115 3.67 9.34 -5.64
C ALA A 115 4.21 8.80 -4.31
N ASP A 116 5.32 8.07 -4.35
CA ASP A 116 5.90 7.45 -3.14
C ASP A 116 6.21 8.48 -2.04
N ARG A 117 6.68 9.68 -2.42
CA ARG A 117 6.95 10.77 -1.46
C ARG A 117 5.68 11.25 -0.78
N TYR A 118 4.59 11.43 -1.53
CA TYR A 118 3.32 11.89 -0.98
C TYR A 118 2.66 10.82 -0.11
N LEU A 119 2.75 9.54 -0.50
CA LEU A 119 2.27 8.40 0.28
C LEU A 119 3.03 8.29 1.60
N ALA A 120 4.36 8.28 1.53
CA ALA A 120 5.24 8.21 2.70
C ALA A 120 4.98 9.36 3.68
N ALA A 121 4.89 10.61 3.19
CA ALA A 121 4.64 11.78 4.01
C ALA A 121 3.26 11.75 4.68
N ALA A 122 2.22 11.28 3.99
CA ALA A 122 0.88 11.14 4.56
C ALA A 122 0.87 10.08 5.67
N CYS A 123 1.50 8.93 5.44
CA CYS A 123 1.61 7.85 6.43
C CYS A 123 2.41 8.29 7.66
N GLN A 124 3.52 8.99 7.47
CA GLN A 124 4.32 9.55 8.58
C GLN A 124 3.51 10.53 9.42
N ARG A 125 2.77 11.43 8.79
CA ARG A 125 1.96 12.44 9.47
C ARG A 125 0.85 11.82 10.32
N ILE A 126 0.22 10.76 9.83
CA ILE A 126 -0.92 10.09 10.49
C ILE A 126 -0.46 8.96 11.41
N ASN A 127 0.78 8.52 11.27
CA ASN A 127 1.37 7.38 11.99
C ASN A 127 0.72 6.04 11.62
N VAL A 128 0.70 5.72 10.33
CA VAL A 128 0.29 4.40 9.79
C VAL A 128 1.39 3.81 8.91
N PRO A 129 1.50 2.49 8.78
CA PRO A 129 2.56 1.87 7.99
C PRO A 129 2.55 2.30 6.51
N TYR A 130 3.73 2.61 6.00
CA TYR A 130 3.98 2.80 4.58
C TYR A 130 4.94 1.72 4.07
N ALA A 131 4.48 0.84 3.19
CA ALA A 131 5.31 -0.17 2.56
C ALA A 131 5.83 0.32 1.19
N LEU A 132 7.10 0.70 1.13
CA LEU A 132 7.77 1.03 -0.13
C LEU A 132 7.99 -0.26 -0.94
N GLY A 133 7.48 -0.30 -2.17
CA GLY A 133 7.76 -1.41 -3.09
C GLY A 133 9.16 -1.34 -3.70
N LEU A 134 9.77 -2.50 -3.98
CA LEU A 134 11.05 -2.58 -4.71
C LEU A 134 11.04 -1.79 -6.02
N VAL A 135 9.93 -1.85 -6.74
CA VAL A 135 9.71 -1.12 -8.00
C VAL A 135 9.01 0.23 -7.79
N GLY A 136 9.19 0.84 -6.61
CA GLY A 136 8.78 2.20 -6.29
C GLY A 136 9.68 3.26 -6.93
N GLY A 137 9.22 4.49 -6.95
CA GLY A 137 9.92 5.64 -7.55
C GLY A 137 11.01 6.27 -6.66
N MET A 138 11.05 5.90 -5.37
CA MET A 138 12.05 6.38 -4.41
C MET A 138 13.03 5.27 -4.04
N THR A 139 14.23 5.67 -3.62
CA THR A 139 15.15 4.76 -2.93
C THR A 139 14.67 4.51 -1.50
N VAL A 140 15.08 3.40 -0.89
CA VAL A 140 14.77 3.12 0.51
C VAL A 140 15.39 4.18 1.45
N GLU A 141 16.54 4.73 1.07
CA GLU A 141 17.23 5.80 1.79
C GLU A 141 16.43 7.10 1.79
N ASP A 142 15.86 7.48 0.64
CA ASP A 142 15.05 8.69 0.54
C ASP A 142 13.69 8.53 1.19
N ALA A 143 13.11 7.34 1.14
CA ALA A 143 11.87 7.03 1.84
C ALA A 143 12.06 7.09 3.37
N ALA A 144 13.20 6.61 3.89
CA ALA A 144 13.53 6.69 5.30
C ALA A 144 13.69 8.14 5.80
N LYS A 145 14.16 9.06 4.95
CA LYS A 145 14.20 10.50 5.29
C LYS A 145 12.79 11.13 5.40
N VAL A 146 11.84 10.62 4.62
CA VAL A 146 10.45 11.15 4.58
C VAL A 146 9.55 10.50 5.64
N ALA A 147 9.73 9.21 5.88
CA ALA A 147 8.87 8.41 6.76
C ALA A 147 9.69 7.50 7.69
N PRO A 148 10.57 8.06 8.55
CA PRO A 148 11.48 7.27 9.38
C PRO A 148 10.78 6.34 10.37
N ASP A 149 9.60 6.72 10.87
CA ASP A 149 8.91 5.99 11.94
C ASP A 149 8.02 4.86 11.43
N VAL A 150 7.54 4.95 10.20
CA VAL A 150 6.47 4.09 9.66
C VAL A 150 6.90 3.29 8.41
N LEU A 151 8.17 3.35 8.01
CA LEU A 151 8.66 2.73 6.78
C LEU A 151 8.79 1.22 6.91
N TRP A 152 8.11 0.50 6.02
CA TRP A 152 8.29 -0.90 5.68
C TRP A 152 8.88 -1.00 4.29
N PHE A 153 9.59 -2.08 3.97
CA PHE A 153 10.19 -2.26 2.64
C PHE A 153 9.84 -3.62 2.05
N GLN A 154 9.38 -3.62 0.80
CA GLN A 154 8.95 -4.83 0.11
C GLN A 154 9.91 -5.22 -1.00
N LEU A 155 10.22 -6.52 -1.06
CA LEU A 155 11.04 -7.14 -2.08
C LEU A 155 10.25 -8.15 -2.91
N TYR A 156 10.55 -8.16 -4.21
CA TYR A 156 10.37 -9.31 -5.09
C TYR A 156 11.64 -10.14 -5.15
N ARG A 157 11.53 -11.36 -5.64
CA ARG A 157 12.66 -12.26 -5.82
C ARG A 157 13.61 -11.73 -6.90
N CYS A 158 14.83 -11.36 -6.51
CA CYS A 158 15.96 -11.05 -7.38
C CYS A 158 16.90 -12.25 -7.32
N TRP A 159 16.72 -13.22 -8.21
CA TRP A 159 17.27 -14.56 -8.08
C TRP A 159 18.70 -14.74 -8.57
N ARG A 160 19.19 -13.82 -9.43
CA ARG A 160 20.52 -13.96 -10.01
C ARG A 160 21.65 -13.74 -9.01
N ASP A 161 22.82 -14.28 -9.34
CA ASP A 161 24.04 -14.15 -8.55
C ASP A 161 23.81 -14.44 -7.06
N GLU A 162 23.14 -15.58 -6.79
CA GLU A 162 22.83 -16.02 -5.42
C GLU A 162 22.05 -14.97 -4.61
N HIS A 163 21.13 -14.24 -5.24
CA HIS A 163 20.36 -13.14 -4.66
C HIS A 163 21.18 -11.89 -4.29
N ALA A 164 22.32 -11.64 -4.93
CA ALA A 164 23.20 -10.53 -4.57
C ALA A 164 22.48 -9.18 -4.45
N ILE A 165 21.64 -8.81 -5.43
CA ILE A 165 20.85 -7.57 -5.40
C ILE A 165 19.86 -7.58 -4.23
N GLY A 166 19.15 -8.70 -4.01
CA GLY A 166 18.19 -8.82 -2.92
C GLY A 166 18.84 -8.65 -1.55
N PHE A 167 19.99 -9.26 -1.33
CA PHE A 167 20.74 -9.15 -0.07
C PHE A 167 21.35 -7.78 0.12
N ASP A 168 21.83 -7.11 -0.94
CA ASP A 168 22.29 -5.73 -0.84
C ASP A 168 21.13 -4.78 -0.46
N LEU A 169 19.94 -4.97 -1.05
CA LEU A 169 18.74 -4.21 -0.69
C LEU A 169 18.33 -4.42 0.78
N VAL A 170 18.43 -5.64 1.31
CA VAL A 170 18.23 -5.93 2.73
C VAL A 170 19.23 -5.16 3.59
N ARG A 171 20.51 -5.19 3.24
CA ARG A 171 21.57 -4.44 3.93
C ARG A 171 21.30 -2.94 3.94
N ARG A 172 20.91 -2.37 2.79
CA ARG A 172 20.53 -0.95 2.65
C ARG A 172 19.34 -0.59 3.53
N ALA A 173 18.30 -1.43 3.51
CA ALA A 173 17.11 -1.25 4.37
C ALA A 173 17.45 -1.29 5.88
N GLN A 174 18.35 -2.19 6.28
CA GLN A 174 18.84 -2.25 7.68
C GLN A 174 19.58 -0.97 8.07
N ALA A 175 20.44 -0.49 7.19
CA ALA A 175 21.28 0.68 7.44
C ALA A 175 20.47 1.96 7.68
N VAL A 176 19.30 2.09 7.02
CA VAL A 176 18.41 3.27 7.17
C VAL A 176 17.29 3.06 8.18
N GLY A 177 17.29 1.97 8.94
CA GLY A 177 16.35 1.77 10.03
C GLY A 177 14.96 1.26 9.64
N VAL A 178 14.77 0.69 8.44
CA VAL A 178 13.49 0.06 8.05
C VAL A 178 13.04 -0.91 9.13
N HIS A 179 11.75 -0.79 9.52
CA HIS A 179 11.22 -1.58 10.64
C HIS A 179 10.82 -3.01 10.22
N VAL A 180 10.14 -3.16 9.09
CA VAL A 180 9.60 -4.43 8.62
C VAL A 180 10.04 -4.69 7.19
N LEU A 181 10.50 -5.91 6.92
CA LEU A 181 10.74 -6.42 5.57
C LEU A 181 9.53 -7.22 5.10
N VAL A 182 9.09 -7.00 3.85
CA VAL A 182 7.98 -7.73 3.23
C VAL A 182 8.49 -8.49 2.01
N LEU A 183 8.39 -9.82 2.01
CA LEU A 183 8.72 -10.65 0.85
C LEU A 183 7.44 -11.04 0.11
N THR A 184 7.39 -10.79 -1.19
CA THR A 184 6.22 -11.05 -2.02
C THR A 184 6.35 -12.36 -2.77
N VAL A 185 5.38 -13.29 -2.57
CA VAL A 185 5.40 -14.65 -3.14
C VAL A 185 4.28 -14.89 -4.16
N ASP A 186 3.34 -13.97 -4.38
CA ASP A 186 2.14 -14.14 -5.20
C ASP A 186 2.31 -13.74 -6.69
N VAL A 187 3.55 -13.53 -7.16
CA VAL A 187 3.83 -13.14 -8.54
C VAL A 187 4.86 -14.08 -9.18
N PRO A 188 4.56 -15.38 -9.30
CA PRO A 188 5.50 -16.33 -9.92
C PRO A 188 5.68 -16.04 -11.42
N VAL A 189 4.63 -15.55 -12.08
CA VAL A 189 4.63 -15.20 -13.51
C VAL A 189 3.86 -13.89 -13.71
N ARG A 190 4.35 -13.02 -14.58
CA ARG A 190 3.63 -11.79 -14.95
C ARG A 190 2.41 -12.10 -15.79
N THR A 191 1.27 -11.57 -15.41
CA THR A 191 0.02 -11.65 -16.18
C THR A 191 -0.12 -10.46 -17.13
N THR A 192 -0.82 -10.67 -18.24
CA THR A 192 -1.16 -9.59 -19.19
C THR A 192 -2.28 -8.74 -18.60
N ARG A 193 -2.09 -7.43 -18.60
CA ARG A 193 -3.08 -6.43 -18.21
C ARG A 193 -3.56 -5.71 -19.46
N THR A 194 -4.72 -6.12 -19.95
CA THR A 194 -5.23 -5.70 -21.27
C THR A 194 -5.45 -4.20 -21.38
N ARG A 195 -5.86 -3.54 -20.31
CA ARG A 195 -6.06 -2.08 -20.29
C ARG A 195 -4.73 -1.34 -20.40
N GLU A 196 -3.66 -1.82 -19.80
CA GLU A 196 -2.32 -1.24 -19.94
C GLU A 196 -1.84 -1.32 -21.39
N VAL A 197 -2.01 -2.48 -22.03
CA VAL A 197 -1.65 -2.68 -23.43
C VAL A 197 -2.43 -1.72 -24.35
N LYS A 198 -3.76 -1.59 -24.14
CA LYS A 198 -4.60 -0.66 -24.89
C LYS A 198 -4.26 0.81 -24.64
N ALA A 199 -3.72 1.13 -23.48
CA ALA A 199 -3.29 2.47 -23.10
C ALA A 199 -1.87 2.82 -23.56
N GLY A 200 -1.18 1.90 -24.27
CA GLY A 200 0.17 2.13 -24.79
C GLY A 200 1.29 1.89 -23.76
N ILE A 201 0.98 1.33 -22.59
CA ILE A 201 1.98 0.94 -21.60
C ILE A 201 2.52 -0.44 -21.98
N THR A 202 3.38 -0.44 -22.98
CA THR A 202 3.99 -1.67 -23.53
C THR A 202 5.50 -1.64 -23.33
N SER A 203 6.15 -2.78 -23.54
CA SER A 203 7.61 -2.85 -23.58
C SER A 203 8.03 -3.37 -24.97
N PRO A 204 8.81 -2.60 -25.73
CA PRO A 204 9.37 -1.29 -25.37
C PRO A 204 8.32 -0.19 -25.25
N PHE A 205 8.55 0.74 -24.31
CA PHE A 205 7.67 1.90 -24.13
C PHE A 205 7.91 2.92 -25.24
N ARG A 206 6.84 3.27 -25.95
CA ARG A 206 6.86 4.26 -27.02
C ARG A 206 5.64 5.18 -26.86
N PRO A 207 5.81 6.41 -26.34
CA PRO A 207 4.71 7.33 -26.23
C PRO A 207 4.18 7.72 -27.59
N ASP A 208 2.87 7.60 -27.79
CA ASP A 208 2.17 8.08 -28.97
C ASP A 208 1.61 9.49 -28.79
N LEU A 209 1.10 10.08 -29.86
CA LEU A 209 0.53 11.43 -29.83
C LEU A 209 -0.68 11.54 -28.89
N ARG A 210 -1.45 10.46 -28.70
CA ARG A 210 -2.61 10.45 -27.80
C ARG A 210 -2.17 10.49 -26.35
N MET A 211 -1.09 9.77 -26.01
CA MET A 211 -0.50 9.82 -24.67
C MET A 211 0.04 11.20 -24.37
N ILE A 212 0.80 11.81 -25.29
CA ILE A 212 1.32 13.17 -25.13
C ILE A 212 0.18 14.17 -24.94
N ALA A 213 -0.86 14.11 -25.79
CA ALA A 213 -2.03 14.96 -25.66
C ALA A 213 -2.74 14.80 -24.31
N SER A 214 -2.85 13.55 -23.79
CA SER A 214 -3.46 13.30 -22.49
C SER A 214 -2.65 13.86 -21.32
N ILE A 215 -1.31 13.88 -21.42
CA ILE A 215 -0.43 14.52 -20.44
C ILE A 215 -0.63 16.03 -20.45
N LEU A 216 -0.63 16.65 -21.63
CA LEU A 216 -0.84 18.10 -21.79
C LEU A 216 -2.23 18.54 -21.30
N ALA A 217 -3.25 17.68 -21.45
CA ALA A 217 -4.60 17.91 -20.94
C ALA A 217 -4.72 17.74 -19.41
N SER A 218 -3.67 17.31 -18.72
CA SER A 218 -3.64 17.04 -17.28
C SER A 218 -2.65 17.97 -16.56
N PRO A 219 -2.98 19.24 -16.31
CA PRO A 219 -2.02 20.23 -15.81
C PRO A 219 -1.43 19.89 -14.44
N GLY A 220 -2.19 19.25 -13.55
CA GLY A 220 -1.69 18.77 -12.26
C GLY A 220 -0.63 17.68 -12.42
N TYR A 221 -0.84 16.74 -13.33
CA TYR A 221 0.13 15.69 -13.65
C TYR A 221 1.40 16.30 -14.29
N LEU A 222 1.22 17.23 -15.23
CA LEU A 222 2.34 17.92 -15.88
C LEU A 222 3.19 18.71 -14.88
N SER A 223 2.56 19.42 -13.95
CA SER A 223 3.23 20.11 -12.85
C SER A 223 4.01 19.14 -11.95
N ALA A 224 3.41 17.99 -11.63
CA ALA A 224 4.08 16.95 -10.86
C ALA A 224 5.27 16.35 -11.62
N LEU A 225 5.12 16.14 -12.94
CA LEU A 225 6.19 15.66 -13.82
C LEU A 225 7.36 16.65 -13.88
N TRP A 226 7.07 17.95 -13.97
CA TRP A 226 8.10 18.99 -13.93
C TRP A 226 8.84 19.03 -12.59
N LYS A 227 8.10 18.86 -11.48
CA LYS A 227 8.65 18.91 -10.11
C LYS A 227 9.48 17.68 -9.73
N HIS A 228 9.03 16.49 -10.12
CA HIS A 228 9.60 15.22 -9.66
C HIS A 228 10.35 14.44 -10.75
N GLY A 229 10.30 14.93 -12.00
CA GLY A 229 10.88 14.23 -13.14
C GLY A 229 10.06 13.03 -13.61
N GLN A 230 10.61 12.31 -14.57
CA GLN A 230 9.99 11.10 -15.12
C GLN A 230 9.94 9.98 -14.08
N PRO A 231 8.94 9.07 -14.15
CA PRO A 231 8.89 7.88 -13.32
C PRO A 231 10.17 7.04 -13.44
N ARG A 232 10.76 6.69 -12.29
CA ARG A 232 11.99 5.89 -12.21
C ARG A 232 11.77 4.75 -11.21
N LEU A 233 12.64 3.74 -11.25
CA LEU A 233 12.68 2.65 -10.26
C LEU A 233 13.84 2.92 -9.30
N GLY A 234 13.60 3.74 -8.27
CA GLY A 234 14.64 4.31 -7.42
C GLY A 234 15.58 3.26 -6.81
N ASN A 235 15.03 2.18 -6.26
CA ASN A 235 15.82 1.14 -5.61
C ASN A 235 16.69 0.32 -6.58
N LEU A 236 16.30 0.21 -7.84
CA LEU A 236 17.00 -0.59 -8.86
C LEU A 236 17.98 0.24 -9.70
N GLN A 237 17.88 1.55 -9.65
CA GLN A 237 18.78 2.44 -10.41
C GLN A 237 20.27 2.21 -10.13
N PRO A 238 20.73 1.98 -8.87
CA PRO A 238 22.14 1.72 -8.60
C PRO A 238 22.71 0.45 -9.26
N TYR A 239 21.85 -0.46 -9.72
CA TYR A 239 22.25 -1.72 -10.38
C TYR A 239 22.12 -1.65 -11.91
N THR A 240 21.72 -0.50 -12.45
CA THR A 240 21.64 -0.23 -13.89
C THR A 240 22.73 0.75 -14.30
N LYS A 241 22.96 0.90 -15.60
CA LYS A 241 23.86 1.96 -16.09
C LYS A 241 23.24 3.34 -15.84
N ASP A 242 24.04 4.34 -15.51
CA ASP A 242 23.55 5.71 -15.28
C ASP A 242 22.80 6.29 -16.49
N SER A 243 23.17 5.88 -17.70
CA SER A 243 22.54 6.30 -18.97
C SER A 243 21.37 5.43 -19.38
N ALA A 244 20.96 4.43 -18.56
CA ALA A 244 19.92 3.49 -18.93
C ALA A 244 18.56 4.20 -19.14
N ASP A 245 17.95 3.98 -20.31
CA ASP A 245 16.60 4.45 -20.58
C ASP A 245 15.53 3.54 -19.92
N ALA A 246 14.26 3.94 -20.01
CA ALA A 246 13.16 3.20 -19.41
C ALA A 246 13.03 1.76 -19.95
N ASN A 247 13.42 1.51 -21.19
CA ASN A 247 13.37 0.19 -21.83
C ASN A 247 14.51 -0.70 -21.34
N GLU A 248 15.70 -0.14 -21.18
CA GLU A 248 16.86 -0.84 -20.59
C GLU A 248 16.60 -1.23 -19.15
N VAL A 249 16.03 -0.31 -18.35
CA VAL A 249 15.60 -0.59 -16.97
C VAL A 249 14.52 -1.68 -16.95
N ALA A 250 13.53 -1.63 -17.83
CA ALA A 250 12.50 -2.67 -17.93
C ALA A 250 13.09 -4.04 -18.36
N ALA A 251 14.10 -4.06 -19.25
CA ALA A 251 14.80 -5.26 -19.62
C ALA A 251 15.63 -5.83 -18.46
N PHE A 252 16.31 -4.96 -17.69
CA PHE A 252 17.01 -5.32 -16.47
C PHE A 252 16.05 -5.97 -15.46
N VAL A 253 14.92 -5.32 -15.16
CA VAL A 253 13.91 -5.86 -14.24
C VAL A 253 13.41 -7.24 -14.68
N ARG A 254 13.14 -7.44 -15.98
CA ARG A 254 12.72 -8.76 -16.49
C ARG A 254 13.79 -9.83 -16.33
N ARG A 255 15.05 -9.46 -16.42
CA ARG A 255 16.17 -10.39 -16.30
C ARG A 255 16.46 -10.76 -14.85
N GLU A 256 16.46 -9.77 -13.94
CA GLU A 256 16.86 -9.94 -12.55
C GLU A 256 15.72 -10.43 -11.64
N MET A 257 14.47 -10.06 -11.96
CA MET A 257 13.31 -10.37 -11.14
C MET A 257 12.44 -11.45 -11.81
N GLY A 258 12.13 -12.51 -11.08
CA GLY A 258 11.26 -13.57 -11.58
C GLY A 258 11.06 -14.71 -10.61
N GLY A 259 9.94 -15.43 -10.81
CA GLY A 259 9.53 -16.50 -9.90
C GLY A 259 9.05 -16.00 -8.54
N ALA A 260 8.45 -16.90 -7.77
CA ALA A 260 8.17 -16.70 -6.36
C ALA A 260 9.36 -17.16 -5.51
N PHE A 261 9.49 -16.61 -4.30
CA PHE A 261 10.44 -17.14 -3.33
C PHE A 261 10.07 -18.58 -2.93
N THR A 262 11.09 -19.44 -2.84
CA THR A 262 10.96 -20.73 -2.16
C THR A 262 11.07 -20.56 -0.63
N TRP A 263 10.65 -21.55 0.14
CA TRP A 263 10.77 -21.51 1.60
C TRP A 263 12.23 -21.44 2.05
N ASP A 264 13.13 -22.16 1.38
CA ASP A 264 14.57 -22.12 1.67
C ASP A 264 15.17 -20.74 1.39
N GLU A 265 14.75 -20.09 0.30
CA GLU A 265 15.17 -18.72 0.02
C GLU A 265 14.64 -17.75 1.09
N ILE A 266 13.38 -17.88 1.53
CA ILE A 266 12.82 -17.08 2.61
C ILE A 266 13.65 -17.27 3.90
N ALA A 267 14.07 -18.50 4.23
CA ALA A 267 14.94 -18.76 5.37
C ALA A 267 16.27 -18.00 5.26
N ARG A 268 16.91 -17.99 4.08
CA ARG A 268 18.14 -17.20 3.81
C ARG A 268 17.96 -15.70 4.02
N TYR A 269 16.77 -15.15 3.68
CA TYR A 269 16.44 -13.75 3.97
C TYR A 269 16.18 -13.54 5.45
N ARG A 270 15.51 -14.48 6.15
CA ARG A 270 15.31 -14.44 7.60
C ARG A 270 16.63 -14.41 8.38
N GLU A 271 17.61 -15.19 7.99
CA GLU A 271 18.95 -15.18 8.61
C GLU A 271 19.62 -13.81 8.53
N ARG A 272 19.40 -13.05 7.46
CA ARG A 272 19.99 -11.72 7.25
C ARG A 272 19.17 -10.58 7.84
N TRP A 273 17.88 -10.81 8.09
CA TRP A 273 16.96 -9.81 8.59
C TRP A 273 16.43 -10.19 9.97
N GLN A 274 16.91 -9.55 11.03
CA GLN A 274 16.55 -9.90 12.42
C GLN A 274 15.32 -9.14 12.97
N ARG A 275 14.81 -8.14 12.21
CA ARG A 275 13.59 -7.40 12.54
C ARG A 275 12.35 -8.14 12.02
N PRO A 276 11.12 -7.64 12.26
CA PRO A 276 9.92 -8.28 11.73
C PRO A 276 9.96 -8.53 10.23
N LEU A 277 9.52 -9.74 9.84
CA LEU A 277 9.44 -10.22 8.46
C LEU A 277 8.00 -10.62 8.15
N VAL A 278 7.45 -10.10 7.06
CA VAL A 278 6.10 -10.38 6.58
C VAL A 278 6.17 -11.06 5.22
N ILE A 279 5.39 -12.11 5.04
CA ILE A 279 5.21 -12.77 3.73
C ILE A 279 3.90 -12.29 3.13
N LYS A 280 3.99 -11.66 1.95
CA LYS A 280 2.83 -11.14 1.23
C LYS A 280 2.43 -12.10 0.11
N GLY A 281 1.14 -12.46 0.05
CA GLY A 281 0.58 -13.24 -1.05
C GLY A 281 0.29 -14.70 -0.69
N ILE A 282 0.18 -15.02 0.59
CA ILE A 282 -0.26 -16.32 1.05
C ILE A 282 -1.77 -16.45 0.82
N LEU A 283 -2.17 -17.48 0.06
CA LEU A 283 -3.56 -17.75 -0.30
C LEU A 283 -4.03 -19.13 0.12
N HIS A 284 -3.09 -20.09 0.30
CA HIS A 284 -3.42 -21.44 0.70
C HIS A 284 -3.26 -21.63 2.22
N PRO A 285 -4.22 -22.26 2.92
CA PRO A 285 -4.17 -22.44 4.37
C PRO A 285 -2.89 -23.13 4.88
N ALA A 286 -2.45 -24.21 4.20
CA ALA A 286 -1.23 -24.91 4.57
C ALA A 286 0.05 -24.05 4.45
N ASP A 287 0.05 -23.03 3.63
CA ASP A 287 1.14 -22.05 3.55
C ASP A 287 1.02 -21.00 4.66
N ALA A 288 -0.20 -20.66 5.09
CA ALA A 288 -0.44 -19.79 6.23
C ALA A 288 0.07 -20.41 7.54
N GLU A 289 -0.08 -21.70 7.74
CA GLU A 289 0.46 -22.43 8.91
C GLU A 289 1.98 -22.27 9.00
N LYS A 290 2.68 -22.33 7.86
CA LYS A 290 4.14 -22.10 7.79
C LYS A 290 4.54 -20.67 8.13
N CYS A 291 3.65 -19.69 7.94
CA CYS A 291 3.90 -18.28 8.22
C CYS A 291 3.57 -17.86 9.65
N VAL A 292 2.92 -18.71 10.43
CA VAL A 292 2.50 -18.46 11.85
C VAL A 292 1.75 -17.14 12.02
N ALA A 293 0.56 -17.02 11.45
CA ALA A 293 -0.39 -16.00 11.89
C ALA A 293 -1.82 -16.39 11.52
N LEU A 294 -2.52 -16.93 12.47
CA LEU A 294 -3.96 -17.10 12.41
C LEU A 294 -4.65 -15.80 12.86
N GLY A 295 -4.61 -14.78 12.06
CA GLY A 295 -5.30 -13.51 12.31
C GLY A 295 -4.56 -12.31 11.71
N ALA A 296 -5.27 -11.44 10.99
CA ALA A 296 -4.71 -10.21 10.49
C ALA A 296 -4.77 -9.14 11.58
N ASP A 297 -3.63 -8.53 11.89
CA ASP A 297 -3.55 -7.38 12.79
C ASP A 297 -3.66 -6.04 12.02
N LEU A 298 -3.29 -6.04 10.74
CA LEU A 298 -3.30 -4.88 9.87
C LEU A 298 -3.88 -5.21 8.50
N ALA A 299 -4.61 -4.26 7.91
CA ALA A 299 -5.02 -4.27 6.52
C ALA A 299 -4.22 -3.27 5.69
N PHE A 300 -3.82 -3.65 4.48
CA PHE A 300 -3.12 -2.79 3.56
C PHE A 300 -3.96 -2.52 2.32
N ALA A 301 -4.14 -1.24 1.98
CA ALA A 301 -4.82 -0.82 0.76
C ALA A 301 -3.83 -0.21 -0.25
N GLY A 302 -4.10 -0.39 -1.54
CA GLY A 302 -3.25 0.12 -2.63
C GLY A 302 -4.00 1.08 -3.54
N LYS A 303 -4.93 0.57 -4.36
CA LYS A 303 -5.62 1.36 -5.39
C LYS A 303 -6.34 2.60 -4.84
N ALA A 304 -6.92 2.52 -3.64
CA ALA A 304 -7.58 3.64 -2.98
C ALA A 304 -6.67 4.88 -2.91
N PHE A 305 -5.44 4.70 -2.48
CA PHE A 305 -4.45 5.77 -2.36
C PHE A 305 -4.03 6.34 -3.71
N LEU A 306 -3.93 5.48 -4.73
CA LEU A 306 -3.61 5.94 -6.09
C LEU A 306 -4.79 6.69 -6.73
N TRP A 307 -6.04 6.30 -6.46
CA TRP A 307 -7.20 7.12 -6.86
C TRP A 307 -7.20 8.48 -6.16
N GLY A 308 -6.84 8.52 -4.89
CA GLY A 308 -6.64 9.77 -4.16
C GLY A 308 -5.59 10.67 -4.83
N LEU A 309 -4.40 10.12 -5.12
CA LEU A 309 -3.35 10.83 -5.85
C LEU A 309 -3.80 11.34 -7.22
N ALA A 310 -4.44 10.47 -8.02
CA ALA A 310 -4.94 10.82 -9.34
C ALA A 310 -6.03 11.89 -9.32
N ALA A 311 -6.84 11.95 -8.24
CA ALA A 311 -7.92 12.92 -8.07
C ALA A 311 -7.45 14.25 -7.46
N LEU A 312 -6.53 14.22 -6.48
CA LEU A 312 -6.21 15.36 -5.62
C LEU A 312 -4.70 15.67 -5.53
N GLY A 313 -3.85 14.92 -6.25
CA GLY A 313 -2.40 15.06 -6.16
C GLY A 313 -1.89 14.83 -4.73
N ALA A 314 -1.05 15.71 -4.23
CA ALA A 314 -0.38 15.59 -2.93
C ALA A 314 -1.34 15.46 -1.72
N GLU A 315 -2.55 15.98 -1.81
CA GLU A 315 -3.55 15.91 -0.73
C GLU A 315 -4.28 14.56 -0.68
N GLY A 316 -4.28 13.83 -1.80
CA GLY A 316 -5.05 12.60 -1.97
C GLY A 316 -4.78 11.51 -0.94
N PRO A 317 -3.52 11.11 -0.69
CA PRO A 317 -3.22 10.03 0.25
C PRO A 317 -3.70 10.32 1.67
N GLY A 318 -3.51 11.56 2.15
CA GLY A 318 -3.99 11.98 3.46
C GLY A 318 -5.51 11.92 3.58
N HIS A 319 -6.22 12.40 2.54
CA HIS A 319 -7.68 12.36 2.53
C HIS A 319 -8.24 10.93 2.49
N VAL A 320 -7.60 10.02 1.76
CA VAL A 320 -7.99 8.60 1.77
C VAL A 320 -7.81 7.98 3.15
N LEU A 321 -6.70 8.26 3.84
CA LEU A 321 -6.50 7.81 5.23
C LEU A 321 -7.56 8.37 6.16
N ASP A 322 -7.87 9.66 6.04
CA ASP A 322 -8.92 10.30 6.84
C ASP A 322 -10.29 9.62 6.66
N ILE A 323 -10.70 9.35 5.41
CA ILE A 323 -11.96 8.63 5.10
C ILE A 323 -11.94 7.25 5.76
N MET A 324 -10.90 6.45 5.50
CA MET A 324 -10.85 5.06 5.97
C MET A 324 -10.82 4.96 7.51
N ILE A 325 -10.12 5.87 8.18
CA ILE A 325 -10.08 5.90 9.65
C ILE A 325 -11.45 6.31 10.22
N ASP A 326 -12.13 7.27 9.61
CA ASP A 326 -13.47 7.71 10.03
C ASP A 326 -14.52 6.59 9.86
N GLU A 327 -14.52 5.94 8.69
CA GLU A 327 -15.36 4.78 8.40
C GLU A 327 -15.09 3.63 9.38
N MET A 328 -13.82 3.34 9.68
CA MET A 328 -13.43 2.27 10.62
C MET A 328 -13.90 2.57 12.03
N ARG A 329 -13.75 3.81 12.52
CA ARG A 329 -14.25 4.22 13.84
C ARG A 329 -15.77 4.09 13.92
N SER A 330 -16.48 4.49 12.86
CA SER A 330 -17.93 4.32 12.77
C SER A 330 -18.33 2.85 12.80
N ALA A 331 -17.66 2.00 12.02
CA ALA A 331 -17.93 0.56 11.98
C ALA A 331 -17.69 -0.09 13.35
N PHE A 332 -16.59 0.22 14.03
CA PHE A 332 -16.30 -0.29 15.37
C PHE A 332 -17.36 0.15 16.40
N GLY A 333 -17.80 1.41 16.34
CA GLY A 333 -18.90 1.89 17.17
C GLY A 333 -20.20 1.13 16.94
N GLN A 334 -20.55 0.84 15.68
CA GLN A 334 -21.76 0.09 15.33
C GLN A 334 -21.74 -1.38 15.81
N ILE A 335 -20.58 -2.04 15.75
CA ILE A 335 -20.44 -3.42 16.24
C ILE A 335 -20.18 -3.51 17.75
N GLY A 336 -20.12 -2.37 18.46
CA GLY A 336 -19.88 -2.32 19.89
C GLY A 336 -18.44 -2.63 20.31
N ALA A 337 -17.48 -2.58 19.41
CA ALA A 337 -16.06 -2.73 19.71
C ALA A 337 -15.50 -1.40 20.23
N GLN A 338 -14.72 -1.44 21.33
CA GLN A 338 -14.08 -0.26 21.92
C GLN A 338 -12.65 -0.07 21.43
N GLN A 339 -12.04 -1.14 20.92
CA GLN A 339 -10.68 -1.19 20.41
C GLN A 339 -10.56 -2.27 19.34
N PRO A 340 -9.50 -2.25 18.48
CA PRO A 340 -9.33 -3.24 17.40
C PRO A 340 -9.33 -4.70 17.87
N ALA A 341 -8.80 -4.98 19.06
CA ALA A 341 -8.79 -6.34 19.63
C ALA A 341 -10.19 -6.93 19.81
N ASP A 342 -11.19 -6.10 20.13
CA ASP A 342 -12.56 -6.54 20.36
C ASP A 342 -13.23 -7.02 19.07
N ALA A 343 -12.77 -6.56 17.90
CA ALA A 343 -13.29 -6.97 16.61
C ALA A 343 -13.11 -8.47 16.34
N ARG A 344 -12.16 -9.14 17.00
CA ARG A 344 -11.95 -10.59 16.89
C ARG A 344 -13.13 -11.40 17.43
N SER A 345 -13.94 -10.84 18.33
CA SER A 345 -15.13 -11.48 18.91
C SER A 345 -16.41 -11.18 18.13
N VAL A 346 -16.35 -10.36 17.11
CA VAL A 346 -17.53 -9.97 16.32
C VAL A 346 -17.91 -11.09 15.37
N LEU A 347 -19.23 -11.39 15.36
CA LEU A 347 -19.77 -12.38 14.43
C LEU A 347 -19.75 -11.81 13.01
N VAL A 348 -19.08 -12.54 12.12
CA VAL A 348 -19.02 -12.24 10.70
C VAL A 348 -19.81 -13.26 9.92
N ARG A 349 -20.67 -12.80 9.01
CA ARG A 349 -21.34 -13.63 8.02
C ARG A 349 -20.73 -13.41 6.66
N HIS A 350 -20.39 -14.50 5.98
CA HIS A 350 -19.94 -14.46 4.58
C HIS A 350 -20.47 -15.70 3.85
N PRO A 351 -21.24 -15.55 2.76
CA PRO A 351 -21.86 -16.70 2.07
C PRO A 351 -20.84 -17.62 1.38
N GLY A 352 -19.63 -17.16 1.15
CA GLY A 352 -18.52 -17.92 0.60
C GLY A 352 -17.44 -18.29 1.62
N ALA A 353 -17.74 -18.23 2.92
CA ALA A 353 -16.79 -18.70 3.94
C ALA A 353 -16.51 -20.19 3.71
N LEU A 354 -15.24 -20.51 3.47
CA LEU A 354 -14.81 -21.89 3.36
C LEU A 354 -15.04 -22.55 4.73
N GLN A 355 -15.91 -23.55 4.76
CA GLN A 355 -15.99 -24.46 5.89
C GLN A 355 -14.82 -25.44 5.72
N PHE A 356 -13.84 -25.35 6.60
CA PHE A 356 -12.74 -26.30 6.67
C PHE A 356 -13.07 -27.42 7.64
#